data_1e91405f29a996b4280faaf4f3473bab
#
_entry.id   1e91405f29a996b4280faaf4f3473bab
#
_cell.length_a   1.000
_cell.length_b   1.000
_cell.length_c   1.000
_cell.angle_alpha   90.00
_cell.angle_beta   90.00
_cell.angle_gamma   90.00
#
_symmetry.space_group_name_H-M   'P 1'
#
loop_
_entity.id
_entity.type
_entity.pdbx_description
1 polymer ?
#
loop_
_entity_poly.entity_id
_entity_poly.type
_entity_poly.pdbx_seq_one_letter_code
_entity_poly.pdbx_strand_id
1 'polypeptide(L)'
;MNKFNILVVNPKPLYTQIAAYNNQKLVYLVNLQHSAEQLDGFKSYSDQVKVRSEAIINELLNNDIIIEDLKYVISRGGLIRPVSSGIYRVNELMRRDLICSPVGDDIVNIGGLISYEIASHYPGSVGLIADPVVVDELDEVARITGHPNFKRRSVFHALNQKAVAITHARSNSKNYEDLNLVVAHIGNGTTIGAHRKGKVIDITQGFDGDGPFSLIRSGSLPLGDVIKMCFSGEYNYLEMMSIVTHYGGVYAYLQTTSIDEIEKRINNGDAQASIVMEALAYQV
;
A
#
# COMPACT_ATOMS: atom_id res chain seq x y z
N MET A 1 2.70 -33.50 5.99
CA MET A 1 3.35 -32.49 5.12
C MET A 1 2.28 -31.59 4.55
N ASN A 2 2.36 -30.29 4.80
CA ASN A 2 1.35 -29.33 4.38
C ASN A 2 1.68 -28.87 2.94
N LYS A 3 0.92 -29.37 1.96
CA LYS A 3 1.02 -28.92 0.57
C LYS A 3 0.29 -27.60 0.40
N PHE A 4 0.87 -26.69 -0.36
CA PHE A 4 0.24 -25.43 -0.75
C PHE A 4 0.50 -25.11 -2.24
N ASN A 5 -0.35 -24.31 -2.84
CA ASN A 5 -0.21 -23.95 -4.25
C ASN A 5 -0.26 -22.43 -4.50
N ILE A 6 -0.55 -21.65 -3.46
CA ILE A 6 -0.57 -20.19 -3.53
C ILE A 6 0.24 -19.62 -2.37
N LEU A 7 1.23 -18.80 -2.67
CA LEU A 7 1.97 -18.01 -1.70
C LEU A 7 1.57 -16.54 -1.85
N VAL A 8 1.07 -15.95 -0.77
CA VAL A 8 0.78 -14.51 -0.67
C VAL A 8 1.93 -13.82 0.04
N VAL A 9 2.42 -12.71 -0.52
CA VAL A 9 3.55 -11.95 0.01
C VAL A 9 3.14 -10.49 0.19
N ASN A 10 3.28 -9.97 1.41
CA ASN A 10 2.96 -8.59 1.76
C ASN A 10 4.14 -7.94 2.51
N PRO A 11 5.09 -7.34 1.80
CA PRO A 11 6.23 -6.70 2.41
C PRO A 11 5.81 -5.41 3.14
N LYS A 12 6.43 -5.22 4.31
CA LYS A 12 6.36 -4.02 5.15
C LYS A 12 7.78 -3.53 5.42
N PRO A 13 7.98 -2.31 5.92
CA PRO A 13 9.34 -1.79 6.13
C PRO A 13 10.24 -2.74 6.93
N LEU A 14 9.79 -3.23 8.09
CA LEU A 14 10.61 -4.06 9.00
C LEU A 14 10.23 -5.54 9.02
N TYR A 15 9.22 -5.96 8.28
CA TYR A 15 8.84 -7.37 8.20
C TYR A 15 8.20 -7.69 6.84
N THR A 16 8.14 -8.98 6.52
CA THR A 16 7.36 -9.47 5.40
C THR A 16 6.31 -10.45 5.92
N GLN A 17 5.04 -10.13 5.75
CA GLN A 17 3.97 -11.07 6.04
C GLN A 17 3.82 -12.02 4.87
N ILE A 18 3.80 -13.33 5.16
CA ILE A 18 3.51 -14.36 4.16
C ILE A 18 2.35 -15.23 4.60
N ALA A 19 1.57 -15.70 3.62
CA ALA A 19 0.52 -16.68 3.85
C ALA A 19 0.56 -17.74 2.74
N ALA A 20 0.58 -19.02 3.12
CA ALA A 20 0.51 -20.13 2.18
C ALA A 20 -0.90 -20.73 2.20
N TYR A 21 -1.47 -20.93 1.02
CA TYR A 21 -2.80 -21.49 0.83
C TYR A 21 -2.76 -22.77 -0.02
N ASN A 22 -3.57 -23.73 0.36
CA ASN A 22 -3.96 -24.83 -0.50
C ASN A 22 -5.37 -24.54 -1.03
N ASN A 23 -5.45 -24.06 -2.27
CA ASN A 23 -6.66 -23.46 -2.84
C ASN A 23 -7.19 -22.32 -1.94
N GLN A 24 -8.30 -22.53 -1.24
CA GLN A 24 -8.90 -21.53 -0.35
C GLN A 24 -8.54 -21.72 1.14
N LYS A 25 -7.87 -22.82 1.48
CA LYS A 25 -7.52 -23.14 2.87
C LYS A 25 -6.18 -22.53 3.24
N LEU A 26 -6.16 -21.68 4.24
CA LEU A 26 -4.93 -21.17 4.84
C LEU A 26 -4.18 -22.34 5.51
N VAL A 27 -2.91 -22.52 5.15
CA VAL A 27 -2.01 -23.56 5.66
C VAL A 27 -0.99 -22.97 6.62
N TYR A 28 -0.48 -21.77 6.30
CA TYR A 28 0.57 -21.12 7.08
C TYR A 28 0.44 -19.60 6.99
N LEU A 29 0.69 -18.91 8.10
CA LEU A 29 0.70 -17.44 8.16
C LEU A 29 1.75 -17.00 9.18
N VAL A 30 2.66 -16.11 8.76
CA VAL A 30 3.70 -15.59 9.64
C VAL A 30 4.12 -14.17 9.21
N ASN A 31 4.64 -13.40 10.17
CA ASN A 31 5.33 -12.14 9.95
C ASN A 31 6.84 -12.37 10.13
N LEU A 32 7.58 -12.44 9.02
CA LEU A 32 9.03 -12.56 9.02
C LEU A 32 9.66 -11.22 9.36
N GLN A 33 10.26 -11.11 10.51
CA GLN A 33 10.97 -9.89 10.93
C GLN A 33 12.29 -9.75 10.16
N HIS A 34 12.61 -8.52 9.77
CA HIS A 34 13.91 -8.15 9.22
C HIS A 34 14.54 -7.13 10.16
N SER A 35 15.72 -7.44 10.71
CA SER A 35 16.40 -6.50 11.58
C SER A 35 16.85 -5.27 10.79
N ALA A 36 16.94 -4.12 11.47
CA ALA A 36 17.46 -2.90 10.85
C ALA A 36 18.85 -3.12 10.26
N GLU A 37 19.71 -3.91 10.95
CA GLU A 37 21.07 -4.26 10.48
C GLU A 37 21.06 -5.09 9.18
N GLN A 38 20.07 -5.98 8.99
CA GLN A 38 19.91 -6.72 7.73
C GLN A 38 19.48 -5.84 6.57
N LEU A 39 18.79 -4.74 6.86
CA LEU A 39 18.27 -3.81 5.84
C LEU A 39 19.14 -2.56 5.71
N ASP A 40 20.08 -2.35 6.63
CA ASP A 40 21.03 -1.25 6.59
C ASP A 40 22.02 -1.43 5.43
N GLY A 41 22.29 -0.34 4.73
CA GLY A 41 23.18 -0.36 3.55
C GLY A 41 22.50 -0.59 2.22
N PHE A 42 21.22 -0.96 2.15
CA PHE A 42 20.47 -0.94 0.89
C PHE A 42 20.11 0.50 0.49
N LYS A 43 20.38 0.87 -0.75
CA LYS A 43 20.12 2.22 -1.28
C LYS A 43 18.67 2.42 -1.73
N SER A 44 18.01 1.32 -2.08
CA SER A 44 16.62 1.30 -2.54
C SER A 44 15.87 0.10 -1.95
N TYR A 45 14.55 0.16 -1.97
CA TYR A 45 13.75 -1.00 -1.60
C TYR A 45 13.97 -2.19 -2.53
N SER A 46 14.22 -1.96 -3.82
CA SER A 46 14.45 -3.04 -4.79
C SER A 46 15.70 -3.88 -4.48
N ASP A 47 16.70 -3.31 -3.81
CA ASP A 47 17.91 -4.04 -3.40
C ASP A 47 17.63 -5.11 -2.35
N GLN A 48 16.50 -5.00 -1.62
CA GLN A 48 16.10 -5.93 -0.56
C GLN A 48 15.42 -7.20 -1.09
N VAL A 49 15.07 -7.26 -2.38
CA VAL A 49 14.27 -8.34 -2.97
C VAL A 49 14.89 -9.71 -2.72
N LYS A 50 16.19 -9.85 -3.00
CA LYS A 50 16.89 -11.13 -2.86
C LYS A 50 16.89 -11.62 -1.41
N VAL A 51 17.30 -10.78 -0.47
CA VAL A 51 17.37 -11.14 0.96
C VAL A 51 16.01 -11.52 1.50
N ARG A 52 14.96 -10.77 1.13
CA ARG A 52 13.59 -11.07 1.57
C ARG A 52 13.05 -12.35 0.93
N SER A 53 13.35 -12.61 -0.35
CA SER A 53 12.94 -13.83 -1.04
C SER A 53 13.61 -15.07 -0.42
N GLU A 54 14.90 -15.00 -0.13
CA GLU A 54 15.64 -16.07 0.54
C GLU A 54 15.08 -16.34 1.96
N ALA A 55 14.79 -15.28 2.73
CA ALA A 55 14.19 -15.41 4.05
C ALA A 55 12.81 -16.11 3.98
N ILE A 56 11.98 -15.79 2.99
CA ILE A 56 10.68 -16.44 2.77
C ILE A 56 10.85 -17.93 2.47
N ILE A 57 11.74 -18.27 1.55
CA ILE A 57 11.99 -19.67 1.16
C ILE A 57 12.51 -20.46 2.36
N ASN A 58 13.49 -19.93 3.09
CA ASN A 58 14.05 -20.59 4.27
C ASN A 58 12.99 -20.81 5.37
N GLU A 59 12.12 -19.82 5.60
CA GLU A 59 11.03 -19.96 6.56
C GLU A 59 10.07 -21.10 6.19
N LEU A 60 9.70 -21.19 4.93
CA LEU A 60 8.82 -22.27 4.45
C LEU A 60 9.48 -23.65 4.60
N LEU A 61 10.76 -23.75 4.25
CA LEU A 61 11.53 -24.99 4.39
C LEU A 61 11.69 -25.41 5.86
N ASN A 62 11.99 -24.47 6.76
CA ASN A 62 12.19 -24.73 8.19
C ASN A 62 10.89 -25.18 8.90
N ASN A 63 9.74 -24.91 8.30
CA ASN A 63 8.43 -25.30 8.83
C ASN A 63 7.80 -26.48 8.06
N ASP A 64 8.62 -27.29 7.34
CA ASP A 64 8.17 -28.46 6.59
C ASP A 64 7.05 -28.17 5.57
N ILE A 65 7.04 -26.96 4.99
CA ILE A 65 6.08 -26.55 3.96
C ILE A 65 6.66 -26.87 2.59
N ILE A 66 5.98 -27.75 1.87
CA ILE A 66 6.43 -28.21 0.56
C ILE A 66 6.11 -27.18 -0.51
N ILE A 67 7.14 -26.68 -1.21
CA ILE A 67 7.04 -25.65 -2.25
C ILE A 67 6.87 -26.27 -3.65
N GLU A 68 7.03 -27.58 -3.80
CA GLU A 68 7.05 -28.28 -5.11
C GLU A 68 5.78 -28.07 -5.96
N ASP A 69 4.63 -27.88 -5.31
CA ASP A 69 3.34 -27.69 -5.99
C ASP A 69 2.94 -26.20 -6.14
N LEU A 70 3.87 -25.27 -5.92
CA LEU A 70 3.62 -23.83 -6.00
C LEU A 70 3.21 -23.42 -7.41
N LYS A 71 2.01 -22.87 -7.55
CA LYS A 71 1.47 -22.38 -8.84
C LYS A 71 1.52 -20.85 -8.93
N TYR A 72 1.22 -20.18 -7.84
CA TYR A 72 1.10 -18.73 -7.83
C TYR A 72 1.83 -18.13 -6.63
N VAL A 73 2.64 -17.13 -6.90
CA VAL A 73 3.16 -16.21 -5.89
C VAL A 73 2.50 -14.86 -6.13
N ILE A 74 1.68 -14.40 -5.22
CA ILE A 74 0.88 -13.19 -5.40
C ILE A 74 1.19 -12.16 -4.32
N SER A 75 1.32 -10.89 -4.72
CA SER A 75 1.42 -9.77 -3.80
C SER A 75 0.47 -8.65 -4.18
N ARG A 76 0.35 -7.66 -3.30
CA ARG A 76 -0.22 -6.37 -3.71
C ARG A 76 0.70 -5.74 -4.75
N GLY A 77 0.13 -5.04 -5.73
CA GLY A 77 0.93 -4.34 -6.72
C GLY A 77 1.49 -3.02 -6.19
N GLY A 78 2.60 -2.57 -6.80
CA GLY A 78 3.29 -1.32 -6.49
C GLY A 78 2.93 -0.16 -7.41
N LEU A 79 3.79 0.86 -7.42
CA LEU A 79 3.69 2.09 -8.19
C LEU A 79 4.17 1.89 -9.63
N ILE A 80 3.42 1.12 -10.40
CA ILE A 80 3.62 0.92 -11.85
C ILE A 80 2.83 1.97 -12.64
N ARG A 81 2.88 1.91 -13.97
CA ARG A 81 1.96 2.67 -14.82
C ARG A 81 0.51 2.30 -14.51
N PRO A 82 -0.45 3.26 -14.65
CA PRO A 82 -1.86 3.01 -14.37
C PRO A 82 -2.41 1.81 -15.13
N VAL A 83 -3.21 1.01 -14.45
CA VAL A 83 -3.89 -0.17 -14.99
C VAL A 83 -5.33 -0.24 -14.47
N SER A 84 -6.20 -0.98 -15.14
CA SER A 84 -7.53 -1.31 -14.61
C SER A 84 -7.43 -2.24 -13.40
N SER A 85 -8.52 -2.39 -12.65
CA SER A 85 -8.61 -3.39 -11.58
C SER A 85 -8.40 -4.81 -12.12
N GLY A 86 -7.65 -5.64 -11.41
CA GLY A 86 -7.43 -7.03 -11.81
C GLY A 86 -6.17 -7.66 -11.23
N ILE A 87 -5.93 -8.90 -11.66
CA ILE A 87 -4.73 -9.67 -11.33
C ILE A 87 -3.83 -9.70 -12.57
N TYR A 88 -2.56 -9.37 -12.37
CA TYR A 88 -1.60 -9.24 -13.47
C TYR A 88 -0.38 -10.12 -13.24
N ARG A 89 0.06 -10.78 -14.30
CA ARG A 89 1.36 -11.46 -14.30
C ARG A 89 2.46 -10.40 -14.30
N VAL A 90 3.41 -10.53 -13.37
CA VAL A 90 4.59 -9.68 -13.35
C VAL A 90 5.46 -10.00 -14.55
N ASN A 91 5.66 -9.02 -15.42
CA ASN A 91 6.48 -9.10 -16.62
C ASN A 91 7.65 -8.12 -16.56
N GLU A 92 8.53 -8.15 -17.57
CA GLU A 92 9.72 -7.30 -17.61
C GLU A 92 9.42 -5.80 -17.60
N LEU A 93 8.29 -5.37 -18.21
CA LEU A 93 7.90 -3.95 -18.16
C LEU A 93 7.49 -3.54 -16.75
N MET A 94 6.69 -4.36 -16.07
CA MET A 94 6.32 -4.13 -14.66
C MET A 94 7.54 -4.14 -13.75
N ARG A 95 8.48 -5.08 -13.96
CA ARG A 95 9.72 -5.10 -13.17
C ARG A 95 10.51 -3.80 -13.32
N ARG A 96 10.63 -3.29 -14.54
CA ARG A 96 11.27 -1.98 -14.78
C ARG A 96 10.54 -0.85 -14.08
N ASP A 97 9.21 -0.79 -14.17
CA ASP A 97 8.40 0.22 -13.48
C ASP A 97 8.61 0.14 -11.95
N LEU A 98 8.62 -1.07 -11.37
CA LEU A 98 8.81 -1.29 -9.93
C LEU A 98 10.23 -0.92 -9.44
N ILE A 99 11.24 -1.10 -10.27
CA ILE A 99 12.64 -0.75 -9.95
C ILE A 99 12.90 0.74 -10.19
N CYS A 100 12.49 1.27 -11.35
CA CYS A 100 12.74 2.67 -11.73
C CYS A 100 11.81 3.66 -11.02
N SER A 101 10.71 3.16 -10.47
CA SER A 101 9.77 3.91 -9.64
C SER A 101 9.31 5.25 -10.25
N PRO A 102 8.67 5.25 -11.44
CA PRO A 102 8.29 6.49 -12.12
C PRO A 102 7.27 7.34 -11.35
N VAL A 103 6.58 6.74 -10.37
CA VAL A 103 5.59 7.39 -9.51
C VAL A 103 6.15 7.68 -8.11
N GLY A 104 7.15 6.90 -7.66
CA GLY A 104 7.80 7.04 -6.37
C GLY A 104 8.38 5.71 -5.88
N ASP A 105 9.43 5.77 -5.05
CA ASP A 105 9.99 4.58 -4.39
C ASP A 105 9.28 4.35 -3.05
N ASP A 106 8.66 3.20 -2.93
CA ASP A 106 7.93 2.79 -1.73
C ASP A 106 8.04 1.27 -1.55
N ILE A 107 7.96 0.79 -0.31
CA ILE A 107 8.00 -0.63 0.04
C ILE A 107 6.96 -1.47 -0.73
N VAL A 108 5.87 -0.86 -1.20
CA VAL A 108 4.85 -1.56 -2.01
C VAL A 108 5.41 -2.08 -3.33
N ASN A 109 6.50 -1.48 -3.85
CA ASN A 109 7.08 -1.85 -5.14
C ASN A 109 7.73 -3.22 -5.10
N ILE A 110 8.31 -3.62 -3.97
CA ILE A 110 9.06 -4.87 -3.92
C ILE A 110 8.17 -6.12 -3.87
N GLY A 111 6.89 -5.99 -3.55
CA GLY A 111 5.98 -7.14 -3.52
C GLY A 111 5.93 -7.89 -4.85
N GLY A 112 5.73 -7.16 -5.95
CA GLY A 112 5.73 -7.74 -7.30
C GLY A 112 7.10 -8.32 -7.70
N LEU A 113 8.20 -7.66 -7.30
CA LEU A 113 9.56 -8.15 -7.54
C LEU A 113 9.84 -9.45 -6.80
N ILE A 114 9.47 -9.55 -5.52
CA ILE A 114 9.59 -10.78 -4.72
C ILE A 114 8.73 -11.91 -5.32
N SER A 115 7.49 -11.58 -5.74
CA SER A 115 6.61 -12.58 -6.38
C SER A 115 7.21 -13.14 -7.66
N TYR A 116 7.82 -12.29 -8.48
CA TYR A 116 8.53 -12.72 -9.69
C TYR A 116 9.77 -13.55 -9.34
N GLU A 117 10.59 -13.08 -8.41
CA GLU A 117 11.83 -13.75 -8.00
C GLU A 117 11.56 -15.15 -7.48
N ILE A 118 10.66 -15.31 -6.51
CA ILE A 118 10.31 -16.64 -5.97
C ILE A 118 9.73 -17.53 -7.07
N ALA A 119 8.77 -17.04 -7.87
CA ALA A 119 8.16 -17.84 -8.92
C ALA A 119 9.17 -18.32 -9.98
N SER A 120 10.23 -17.54 -10.24
CA SER A 120 11.27 -17.90 -11.22
C SER A 120 12.08 -19.14 -10.84
N HIS A 121 12.17 -19.46 -9.54
CA HIS A 121 12.89 -20.62 -9.04
C HIS A 121 12.07 -21.92 -9.08
N TYR A 122 10.76 -21.86 -9.33
CA TYR A 122 9.88 -23.02 -9.33
C TYR A 122 9.23 -23.19 -10.70
N PRO A 123 9.60 -24.25 -11.49
CA PRO A 123 9.05 -24.49 -12.82
C PRO A 123 7.51 -24.56 -12.81
N GLY A 124 6.87 -23.78 -13.68
CA GLY A 124 5.41 -23.72 -13.76
C GLY A 124 4.74 -22.73 -12.80
N SER A 125 5.49 -22.10 -11.89
CA SER A 125 5.00 -21.04 -11.04
C SER A 125 4.88 -19.70 -11.77
N VAL A 126 3.96 -18.85 -11.32
CA VAL A 126 3.72 -17.52 -11.88
C VAL A 126 3.70 -16.47 -10.77
N GLY A 127 4.54 -15.44 -10.92
CA GLY A 127 4.50 -14.24 -10.07
C GLY A 127 3.37 -13.30 -10.50
N LEU A 128 2.53 -12.92 -9.55
CA LEU A 128 1.33 -12.11 -9.77
C LEU A 128 1.28 -10.90 -8.84
N ILE A 129 0.60 -9.86 -9.30
CA ILE A 129 0.12 -8.74 -8.46
C ILE A 129 -1.39 -8.61 -8.59
N ALA A 130 -2.05 -8.20 -7.51
CA ALA A 130 -3.48 -7.95 -7.47
C ALA A 130 -3.77 -6.49 -7.14
N ASP A 131 -4.67 -5.87 -7.89
CA ASP A 131 -5.16 -4.51 -7.70
C ASP A 131 -4.07 -3.55 -7.18
N PRO A 132 -3.09 -3.18 -8.03
CA PRO A 132 -2.00 -2.31 -7.63
C PRO A 132 -2.55 -0.95 -7.17
N VAL A 133 -1.77 -0.24 -6.36
CA VAL A 133 -2.16 1.07 -5.80
C VAL A 133 -2.47 2.12 -6.87
N VAL A 134 -2.09 1.86 -8.11
CA VAL A 134 -2.30 2.69 -9.30
C VAL A 134 -3.47 2.21 -10.18
N VAL A 135 -4.38 1.41 -9.63
CA VAL A 135 -5.64 1.11 -10.33
C VAL A 135 -6.32 2.40 -10.72
N ASP A 136 -6.62 2.56 -12.01
CA ASP A 136 -7.20 3.80 -12.53
C ASP A 136 -8.51 3.52 -13.27
N GLU A 137 -9.60 3.78 -12.57
CA GLU A 137 -10.98 3.67 -13.04
C GLU A 137 -11.72 5.01 -12.88
N LEU A 138 -10.97 6.11 -12.65
CA LEU A 138 -11.55 7.43 -12.43
C LEU A 138 -12.41 7.87 -13.62
N ASP A 139 -13.57 8.44 -13.32
CA ASP A 139 -14.36 9.17 -14.33
C ASP A 139 -13.53 10.36 -14.88
N GLU A 140 -13.71 10.71 -16.13
CA GLU A 140 -12.97 11.82 -16.76
C GLU A 140 -13.17 13.15 -16.01
N VAL A 141 -14.37 13.39 -15.47
CA VAL A 141 -14.65 14.60 -14.67
C VAL A 141 -13.84 14.62 -13.37
N ALA A 142 -13.54 13.46 -12.78
CA ALA A 142 -12.75 13.35 -11.55
C ALA A 142 -11.26 13.68 -11.76
N ARG A 143 -10.78 13.72 -13.00
CA ARG A 143 -9.38 14.03 -13.34
C ARG A 143 -9.12 15.53 -13.43
N ILE A 144 -10.18 16.34 -13.54
CA ILE A 144 -10.07 17.78 -13.72
C ILE A 144 -9.70 18.45 -12.40
N THR A 145 -8.67 19.29 -12.45
CA THR A 145 -8.25 20.18 -11.35
C THR A 145 -8.55 21.63 -11.68
N GLY A 146 -8.30 22.53 -10.75
CA GLY A 146 -8.44 23.97 -10.96
C GLY A 146 -7.47 24.59 -11.97
N HIS A 147 -6.50 23.83 -12.51
CA HIS A 147 -5.53 24.33 -13.50
C HIS A 147 -5.06 23.22 -14.44
N PRO A 148 -4.99 23.44 -15.77
CA PRO A 148 -4.75 22.40 -16.77
C PRO A 148 -3.36 21.73 -16.70
N ASN A 149 -2.39 22.36 -16.08
CA ASN A 149 -1.06 21.77 -15.91
C ASN A 149 -1.00 20.70 -14.82
N PHE A 150 -2.04 20.58 -13.98
CA PHE A 150 -2.13 19.62 -12.90
C PHE A 150 -3.24 18.63 -13.19
N LYS A 151 -2.93 17.33 -13.06
CA LYS A 151 -3.91 16.27 -13.24
C LYS A 151 -3.98 15.42 -11.99
N ARG A 152 -5.18 15.04 -11.57
CA ARG A 152 -5.35 14.06 -10.52
C ARG A 152 -4.92 12.69 -11.02
N ARG A 153 -4.17 11.99 -10.20
CA ARG A 153 -3.66 10.63 -10.45
C ARG A 153 -4.34 9.67 -9.51
N SER A 154 -4.66 8.49 -9.99
CA SER A 154 -5.22 7.44 -9.15
C SER A 154 -4.09 6.73 -8.40
N VAL A 155 -3.92 7.06 -7.11
CA VAL A 155 -3.04 6.35 -6.18
C VAL A 155 -3.77 6.17 -4.85
N PHE A 156 -4.22 4.94 -4.58
CA PHE A 156 -5.04 4.63 -3.41
C PHE A 156 -4.89 3.17 -2.97
N HIS A 157 -5.52 2.80 -1.87
CA HIS A 157 -5.49 1.43 -1.36
C HIS A 157 -6.47 0.50 -2.11
N ALA A 158 -6.28 0.37 -3.43
CA ALA A 158 -7.19 -0.30 -4.35
C ALA A 158 -7.58 -1.71 -3.89
N LEU A 159 -6.58 -2.57 -3.63
CA LEU A 159 -6.79 -3.95 -3.20
C LEU A 159 -7.65 -4.02 -1.92
N ASN A 160 -7.35 -3.20 -0.91
CA ASN A 160 -8.08 -3.21 0.35
C ASN A 160 -9.51 -2.68 0.18
N GLN A 161 -9.69 -1.53 -0.49
CA GLN A 161 -11.01 -0.93 -0.68
C GLN A 161 -11.94 -1.86 -1.48
N LYS A 162 -11.45 -2.46 -2.57
CA LYS A 162 -12.23 -3.41 -3.36
C LYS A 162 -12.53 -4.69 -2.57
N ALA A 163 -11.57 -5.23 -1.84
CA ALA A 163 -11.79 -6.42 -1.00
C ALA A 163 -12.87 -6.18 0.06
N VAL A 164 -12.83 -5.03 0.74
CA VAL A 164 -13.85 -4.64 1.73
C VAL A 164 -15.22 -4.45 1.08
N ALA A 165 -15.29 -3.76 -0.07
CA ALA A 165 -16.52 -3.55 -0.81
C ALA A 165 -17.16 -4.88 -1.28
N ILE A 166 -16.35 -5.80 -1.83
CA ILE A 166 -16.80 -7.14 -2.24
C ILE A 166 -17.27 -7.96 -1.02
N THR A 167 -16.52 -7.90 0.08
CA THR A 167 -16.90 -8.61 1.32
C THR A 167 -18.22 -8.08 1.88
N HIS A 168 -18.38 -6.75 1.92
CA HIS A 168 -19.64 -6.11 2.34
C HIS A 168 -20.81 -6.53 1.44
N ALA A 169 -20.62 -6.53 0.13
CA ALA A 169 -21.67 -6.96 -0.81
C ALA A 169 -22.10 -8.41 -0.53
N ARG A 170 -21.14 -9.32 -0.43
CA ARG A 170 -21.37 -10.75 -0.16
C ARG A 170 -22.09 -10.97 1.18
N SER A 171 -21.68 -10.27 2.24
CA SER A 171 -22.33 -10.36 3.57
C SER A 171 -23.79 -9.88 3.56
N ASN A 172 -24.17 -9.07 2.58
CA ASN A 172 -25.53 -8.60 2.37
C ASN A 172 -26.26 -9.32 1.22
N SER A 173 -25.75 -10.46 0.73
CA SER A 173 -26.31 -11.22 -0.39
C SER A 173 -26.51 -10.38 -1.66
N LYS A 174 -25.57 -9.45 -1.93
CA LYS A 174 -25.54 -8.58 -3.10
C LYS A 174 -24.26 -8.79 -3.90
N ASN A 175 -24.25 -8.36 -5.16
CA ASN A 175 -23.03 -8.24 -5.94
C ASN A 175 -22.45 -6.84 -5.76
N TYR A 176 -21.13 -6.72 -5.79
CA TYR A 176 -20.43 -5.44 -5.69
C TYR A 176 -20.80 -4.51 -6.88
N GLU A 177 -21.04 -5.11 -8.04
CA GLU A 177 -21.43 -4.42 -9.28
C GLU A 177 -22.84 -3.78 -9.22
N ASP A 178 -23.65 -4.15 -8.22
CA ASP A 178 -25.00 -3.60 -8.01
C ASP A 178 -24.99 -2.42 -7.01
N LEU A 179 -23.84 -2.14 -6.37
CA LEU A 179 -23.75 -1.18 -5.27
C LEU A 179 -23.03 0.11 -5.66
N ASN A 180 -23.46 1.19 -4.97
CA ASN A 180 -22.69 2.43 -4.86
C ASN A 180 -22.25 2.57 -3.41
N LEU A 181 -20.95 2.74 -3.18
CA LEU A 181 -20.35 2.75 -1.85
C LEU A 181 -19.33 3.90 -1.75
N VAL A 182 -19.16 4.42 -0.55
CA VAL A 182 -17.97 5.19 -0.19
C VAL A 182 -17.15 4.31 0.75
N VAL A 183 -15.89 4.06 0.40
CA VAL A 183 -15.00 3.20 1.18
C VAL A 183 -13.80 4.00 1.64
N ALA A 184 -13.62 4.10 2.94
CA ALA A 184 -12.45 4.73 3.56
C ALA A 184 -11.47 3.66 4.06
N HIS A 185 -10.22 3.77 3.62
CA HIS A 185 -9.07 3.08 4.22
C HIS A 185 -8.34 4.08 5.10
N ILE A 186 -8.25 3.81 6.39
CA ILE A 186 -7.60 4.68 7.38
C ILE A 186 -6.42 3.92 7.98
N GLY A 187 -5.21 4.47 7.87
CA GLY A 187 -3.98 3.85 8.34
C GLY A 187 -2.78 4.78 8.21
N ASN A 188 -1.60 4.23 7.92
CA ASN A 188 -0.41 5.05 7.64
C ASN A 188 -0.65 6.02 6.47
N GLY A 189 -1.41 5.60 5.46
CA GLY A 189 -2.03 6.48 4.48
C GLY A 189 -3.56 6.39 4.62
N THR A 190 -4.27 7.48 4.34
CA THR A 190 -5.74 7.50 4.31
C THR A 190 -6.20 7.75 2.87
N THR A 191 -7.12 6.91 2.38
CA THR A 191 -7.75 7.11 1.07
C THR A 191 -9.23 6.80 1.15
N ILE A 192 -10.02 7.65 0.52
CA ILE A 192 -11.45 7.49 0.41
C ILE A 192 -11.79 7.30 -1.07
N GLY A 193 -12.53 6.26 -1.41
CA GLY A 193 -12.95 5.96 -2.77
C GLY A 193 -14.45 5.99 -2.93
N ALA A 194 -14.93 6.63 -3.98
CA ALA A 194 -16.31 6.54 -4.44
C ALA A 194 -16.43 5.35 -5.41
N HIS A 195 -17.12 4.32 -4.98
CA HIS A 195 -17.33 3.10 -5.75
C HIS A 195 -18.71 3.13 -6.40
N ARG A 196 -18.77 2.93 -7.69
CA ARG A 196 -20.01 2.86 -8.46
C ARG A 196 -20.00 1.62 -9.34
N LYS A 197 -20.92 0.70 -9.07
CA LYS A 197 -21.14 -0.53 -9.87
C LYS A 197 -19.85 -1.28 -10.17
N GLY A 198 -19.07 -1.61 -9.13
CA GLY A 198 -17.85 -2.40 -9.26
C GLY A 198 -16.59 -1.61 -9.64
N LYS A 199 -16.69 -0.30 -9.93
CA LYS A 199 -15.57 0.56 -10.30
C LYS A 199 -15.33 1.66 -9.27
N VAL A 200 -14.08 2.06 -9.08
CA VAL A 200 -13.69 3.19 -8.25
C VAL A 200 -13.57 4.44 -9.11
N ILE A 201 -14.62 5.25 -9.13
CA ILE A 201 -14.80 6.36 -10.07
C ILE A 201 -14.18 7.68 -9.60
N ASP A 202 -13.89 7.80 -8.31
CA ASP A 202 -13.19 8.94 -7.72
C ASP A 202 -12.48 8.49 -6.44
N ILE A 203 -11.37 9.14 -6.08
CA ILE A 203 -10.59 8.83 -4.89
C ILE A 203 -10.00 10.11 -4.28
N THR A 204 -9.66 10.08 -2.99
CA THR A 204 -8.64 10.95 -2.44
C THR A 204 -7.28 10.29 -2.65
N GLN A 205 -6.29 11.07 -3.11
CA GLN A 205 -4.97 10.52 -3.43
C GLN A 205 -4.14 10.39 -2.14
N GLY A 206 -3.83 9.17 -1.76
CA GLY A 206 -3.26 8.85 -0.46
C GLY A 206 -1.73 8.79 -0.39
N PHE A 207 -1.00 9.25 -1.39
CA PHE A 207 0.47 9.23 -1.39
C PHE A 207 1.06 10.63 -1.17
N ASP A 208 0.89 11.51 -2.12
CA ASP A 208 1.44 12.87 -2.15
C ASP A 208 0.39 13.93 -2.54
N GLY A 209 -0.88 13.63 -2.39
CA GLY A 209 -1.98 14.41 -2.96
C GLY A 209 -3.05 14.85 -1.97
N ASP A 210 -4.21 15.08 -2.53
CA ASP A 210 -5.39 15.60 -1.86
C ASP A 210 -6.06 14.58 -0.93
N GLY A 211 -6.75 15.08 0.08
CA GLY A 211 -7.58 14.29 0.99
C GLY A 211 -7.22 14.48 2.45
N PRO A 212 -7.81 13.69 3.35
CA PRO A 212 -7.50 13.71 4.78
C PRO A 212 -6.03 13.42 5.04
N PHE A 213 -5.46 14.03 6.08
CA PHE A 213 -4.18 13.56 6.58
C PHE A 213 -4.32 12.16 7.20
N SER A 214 -3.21 11.49 7.40
CA SER A 214 -3.18 10.12 7.94
C SER A 214 -2.26 10.02 9.16
N LEU A 215 -1.85 8.80 9.52
CA LEU A 215 -0.88 8.64 10.61
C LEU A 215 0.48 9.26 10.26
N ILE A 216 0.93 9.21 8.99
CA ILE A 216 2.26 9.72 8.58
C ILE A 216 2.23 10.67 7.38
N ARG A 217 1.09 10.88 6.72
CA ARG A 217 0.99 11.71 5.51
C ARG A 217 0.18 12.96 5.80
N SER A 218 0.64 14.07 5.25
CA SER A 218 0.04 15.38 5.51
C SER A 218 -1.35 15.58 4.93
N GLY A 219 -1.74 14.80 3.89
CA GLY A 219 -2.98 15.08 3.16
C GLY A 219 -2.96 16.46 2.48
N SER A 220 -4.13 17.06 2.34
CA SER A 220 -4.25 18.42 1.79
C SER A 220 -3.64 19.45 2.72
N LEU A 221 -2.75 20.28 2.19
CA LEU A 221 -2.11 21.38 2.88
C LEU A 221 -2.52 22.73 2.26
N PRO A 222 -2.46 23.86 3.01
CA PRO A 222 -2.61 25.19 2.44
C PRO A 222 -1.56 25.45 1.36
N LEU A 223 -1.97 25.46 0.08
CA LEU A 223 -1.06 25.49 -1.06
C LEU A 223 -0.10 26.70 -1.04
N GLY A 224 -0.57 27.87 -0.62
CA GLY A 224 0.26 29.07 -0.53
C GLY A 224 1.43 28.90 0.45
N ASP A 225 1.22 28.21 1.56
CA ASP A 225 2.27 27.98 2.56
C ASP A 225 3.26 26.89 2.09
N VAL A 226 2.77 25.85 1.41
CA VAL A 226 3.64 24.85 0.75
C VAL A 226 4.57 25.53 -0.25
N ILE A 227 4.06 26.43 -1.10
CA ILE A 227 4.87 27.17 -2.09
C ILE A 227 5.93 28.01 -1.37
N LYS A 228 5.56 28.77 -0.30
CA LYS A 228 6.52 29.55 0.47
C LYS A 228 7.65 28.69 1.04
N MET A 229 7.32 27.53 1.63
CA MET A 229 8.32 26.59 2.15
C MET A 229 9.25 26.06 1.06
N CYS A 230 8.70 25.65 -0.10
CA CYS A 230 9.50 25.15 -1.23
C CYS A 230 10.53 26.20 -1.74
N PHE A 231 10.22 27.50 -1.66
CA PHE A 231 11.08 28.57 -2.14
C PHE A 231 11.78 29.36 -1.02
N SER A 232 11.71 28.90 0.24
CA SER A 232 12.40 29.53 1.36
C SER A 232 13.92 29.35 1.34
N GLY A 233 14.41 28.29 0.66
CA GLY A 233 15.80 27.86 0.71
C GLY A 233 16.14 26.99 1.93
N GLU A 234 15.18 26.75 2.83
CA GLU A 234 15.36 25.91 4.02
C GLU A 234 15.22 24.42 3.75
N TYR A 235 14.48 24.07 2.70
CA TYR A 235 14.16 22.68 2.33
C TYR A 235 14.48 22.40 0.86
N ASN A 236 15.09 21.26 0.59
CA ASN A 236 15.20 20.73 -0.76
C ASN A 236 13.96 19.89 -1.12
N TYR A 237 13.91 19.43 -2.38
CA TYR A 237 12.78 18.63 -2.88
C TYR A 237 12.52 17.36 -2.08
N LEU A 238 13.58 16.61 -1.72
CA LEU A 238 13.44 15.34 -1.00
C LEU A 238 12.95 15.55 0.43
N GLU A 239 13.43 16.61 1.09
CA GLU A 239 12.97 16.99 2.43
C GLU A 239 11.49 17.39 2.44
N MET A 240 11.06 18.21 1.46
CA MET A 240 9.66 18.57 1.32
C MET A 240 8.78 17.35 1.03
N MET A 241 9.21 16.45 0.13
CA MET A 241 8.49 15.21 -0.13
C MET A 241 8.42 14.32 1.11
N SER A 242 9.47 14.27 1.91
CA SER A 242 9.50 13.52 3.15
C SER A 242 8.51 14.06 4.21
N ILE A 243 8.38 15.37 4.34
CA ILE A 243 7.36 16.03 5.18
C ILE A 243 5.96 15.60 4.73
N VAL A 244 5.70 15.61 3.42
CA VAL A 244 4.38 15.28 2.88
C VAL A 244 4.03 13.80 3.05
N THR A 245 5.01 12.89 2.85
CA THR A 245 4.74 11.45 2.67
C THR A 245 5.09 10.57 3.88
N HIS A 246 5.96 11.03 4.82
CA HIS A 246 6.48 10.20 5.90
C HIS A 246 6.45 10.86 7.30
N TYR A 247 6.64 12.18 7.36
CA TYR A 247 6.73 12.92 8.62
C TYR A 247 5.57 13.90 8.82
N GLY A 248 4.49 13.75 8.05
CA GLY A 248 3.25 14.51 8.20
C GLY A 248 2.24 13.84 9.13
N GLY A 249 0.98 14.28 9.00
CA GLY A 249 -0.15 13.67 9.67
C GLY A 249 -0.07 13.67 11.21
N VAL A 250 -0.63 12.63 11.82
CA VAL A 250 -0.63 12.43 13.28
C VAL A 250 0.79 12.42 13.84
N TYR A 251 1.71 11.77 13.12
CA TYR A 251 3.12 11.71 13.54
C TYR A 251 3.76 13.08 13.72
N ALA A 252 3.47 14.03 12.85
CA ALA A 252 4.01 15.38 12.95
C ALA A 252 3.62 16.10 14.28
N TYR A 253 2.44 15.79 14.78
CA TYR A 253 1.92 16.40 16.03
C TYR A 253 2.28 15.60 17.28
N LEU A 254 2.22 14.25 17.20
CA LEU A 254 2.27 13.39 18.38
C LEU A 254 3.57 12.58 18.51
N GLN A 255 4.43 12.57 17.47
CA GLN A 255 5.69 11.82 17.38
C GLN A 255 5.53 10.31 17.56
N THR A 256 4.31 9.79 17.33
CA THR A 256 3.98 8.37 17.37
C THR A 256 2.90 8.04 16.35
N THR A 257 2.88 6.80 15.88
CA THR A 257 1.82 6.22 15.04
C THR A 257 1.12 5.06 15.74
N SER A 258 1.49 4.78 16.98
CA SER A 258 0.89 3.70 17.76
C SER A 258 -0.49 4.14 18.27
N ILE A 259 -1.53 3.52 17.76
CA ILE A 259 -2.91 3.80 18.18
C ILE A 259 -3.08 3.51 19.68
N ASP A 260 -2.51 2.42 20.18
CA ASP A 260 -2.58 2.07 21.62
C ASP A 260 -1.94 3.14 22.53
N GLU A 261 -0.83 3.74 22.06
CA GLU A 261 -0.18 4.85 22.77
C GLU A 261 -1.04 6.11 22.73
N ILE A 262 -1.58 6.44 21.55
CA ILE A 262 -2.44 7.62 21.36
C ILE A 262 -3.70 7.52 22.22
N GLU A 263 -4.35 6.35 22.24
CA GLU A 263 -5.52 6.09 23.10
C GLU A 263 -5.19 6.24 24.58
N LYS A 264 -4.04 5.72 25.04
CA LYS A 264 -3.58 5.92 26.42
C LYS A 264 -3.38 7.40 26.75
N ARG A 265 -2.78 8.19 25.83
CA ARG A 265 -2.59 9.64 26.01
C ARG A 265 -3.93 10.37 26.12
N ILE A 266 -4.89 10.06 25.25
CA ILE A 266 -6.24 10.63 25.28
C ILE A 266 -6.93 10.30 26.62
N ASN A 267 -6.89 9.05 27.05
CA ASN A 267 -7.51 8.60 28.30
C ASN A 267 -6.87 9.25 29.54
N ASN A 268 -5.60 9.68 29.42
CA ASN A 268 -4.89 10.43 30.46
C ASN A 268 -5.07 11.95 30.35
N GLY A 269 -5.95 12.43 29.48
CA GLY A 269 -6.30 13.86 29.36
C GLY A 269 -5.38 14.68 28.44
N ASP A 270 -4.61 14.05 27.54
CA ASP A 270 -3.81 14.76 26.55
C ASP A 270 -4.71 15.45 25.51
N ALA A 271 -4.87 16.76 25.66
CA ALA A 271 -5.73 17.57 24.81
C ALA A 271 -5.21 17.63 23.35
N GLN A 272 -3.87 17.58 23.15
CA GLN A 272 -3.30 17.60 21.80
C GLN A 272 -3.59 16.29 21.08
N ALA A 273 -3.44 15.15 21.76
CA ALA A 273 -3.78 13.86 21.17
C ALA A 273 -5.27 13.78 20.80
N SER A 274 -6.15 14.28 21.67
CA SER A 274 -7.59 14.32 21.43
C SER A 274 -7.95 15.14 20.19
N ILE A 275 -7.49 16.38 20.11
CA ILE A 275 -7.86 17.28 18.99
C ILE A 275 -7.26 16.81 17.65
N VAL A 276 -6.07 16.22 17.64
CA VAL A 276 -5.45 15.70 16.42
C VAL A 276 -6.23 14.51 15.87
N MET A 277 -6.68 13.59 16.73
CA MET A 277 -7.49 12.44 16.31
C MET A 277 -8.90 12.86 15.90
N GLU A 278 -9.50 13.83 16.58
CA GLU A 278 -10.77 14.41 16.17
C GLU A 278 -10.67 15.10 14.80
N ALA A 279 -9.59 15.84 14.56
CA ALA A 279 -9.36 16.47 13.25
C ALA A 279 -9.17 15.44 12.12
N LEU A 280 -8.47 14.32 12.39
CA LEU A 280 -8.37 13.22 11.43
C LEU A 280 -9.76 12.66 11.08
N ALA A 281 -10.56 12.36 12.09
CA ALA A 281 -11.93 11.85 11.92
C ALA A 281 -12.83 12.86 11.17
N TYR A 282 -12.69 14.13 11.50
CA TYR A 282 -13.46 15.20 10.85
C TYR A 282 -13.15 15.36 9.35
N GLN A 283 -11.89 15.15 8.95
CA GLN A 283 -11.51 15.22 7.54
C GLN A 283 -11.93 13.99 6.73
N VAL A 284 -12.09 12.84 7.36
CA VAL A 284 -12.62 11.62 6.74
C VAL A 284 -14.13 11.69 6.55
#